data_1d64ba776dd80249e0cc4eb9170f0864
#
_entry.id   1d64ba776dd80249e0cc4eb9170f0864
#
_cell.length_a   1.000
_cell.length_b   1.000
_cell.length_c   1.000
_cell.angle_alpha   90.00
_cell.angle_beta   90.00
_cell.angle_gamma   90.00
#
_symmetry.space_group_name_H-M   'P 1'
#
loop_
_entity.id
_entity.type
_entity.pdbx_description
1 polymer ?
#
loop_
_entity_poly.entity_id
_entity_poly.type
_entity_poly.pdbx_seq_one_letter_code
_entity_poly.pdbx_strand_id
1 'polypeptide(L)'
;MEKVIVIGSGFAGLSTAAFLAKAGYKVKILEKNTTTGGRARVFKAKGYTFDMGPSWYWMPEIFENFFNEFNHCTDDFYKLIQLDPGFKIIF
;
A
#
# COMPACT_ATOMS: atom_id res chain seq x y z
N MET A 1 -23.42 8.93 -12.83
CA MET A 1 -22.11 8.55 -12.30
C MET A 1 -21.53 7.43 -13.13
N GLU A 2 -20.37 7.67 -13.72
CA GLU A 2 -19.72 6.66 -14.54
C GLU A 2 -19.06 5.59 -13.66
N LYS A 3 -19.02 4.38 -14.17
CA LYS A 3 -18.40 3.24 -13.50
C LYS A 3 -17.05 2.95 -14.13
N VAL A 4 -16.06 2.65 -13.29
CA VAL A 4 -14.71 2.29 -13.72
C VAL A 4 -14.31 0.97 -13.07
N ILE A 5 -13.70 0.10 -13.85
CA ILE A 5 -13.15 -1.15 -13.34
C ILE A 5 -11.63 -1.05 -13.37
N VAL A 6 -11.00 -1.33 -12.22
CA VAL A 6 -9.55 -1.38 -12.09
C VAL A 6 -9.15 -2.84 -11.91
N ILE A 7 -8.26 -3.33 -12.76
CA ILE A 7 -7.78 -4.70 -12.69
C ILE A 7 -6.46 -4.74 -11.93
N GLY A 8 -6.46 -5.44 -10.81
CA GLY A 8 -5.31 -5.54 -9.93
C GLY A 8 -5.41 -4.60 -8.73
N SER A 9 -4.93 -5.06 -7.58
CA SER A 9 -4.94 -4.29 -6.33
C SER A 9 -3.55 -4.19 -5.71
N GLY A 10 -2.52 -4.07 -6.56
CA GLY A 10 -1.20 -3.63 -6.13
C GLY A 10 -1.21 -2.12 -5.87
N PHE A 11 -0.07 -1.52 -5.63
CA PHE A 11 0.01 -0.09 -5.33
C PHE A 11 -0.56 0.77 -6.45
N ALA A 12 -0.24 0.45 -7.70
CA ALA A 12 -0.74 1.21 -8.84
C ALA A 12 -2.27 1.12 -8.95
N GLY A 13 -2.84 -0.08 -8.82
CA GLY A 13 -4.28 -0.28 -8.90
C GLY A 13 -5.02 0.40 -7.76
N LEU A 14 -4.53 0.21 -6.53
CA LEU A 14 -5.16 0.81 -5.34
C LEU A 14 -5.11 2.34 -5.39
N SER A 15 -3.97 2.93 -5.75
CA SER A 15 -3.84 4.39 -5.81
C SER A 15 -4.70 4.98 -6.93
N THR A 16 -4.73 4.34 -8.09
CA THR A 16 -5.58 4.76 -9.22
C THR A 16 -7.05 4.72 -8.81
N ALA A 17 -7.48 3.63 -8.17
CA ALA A 17 -8.86 3.50 -7.71
C ALA A 17 -9.22 4.58 -6.69
N ALA A 18 -8.31 4.89 -5.76
CA ALA A 18 -8.53 5.91 -4.75
C ALA A 18 -8.72 7.29 -5.38
N PHE A 19 -7.88 7.67 -6.35
CA PHE A 19 -8.03 8.96 -7.03
C PHE A 19 -9.29 9.03 -7.88
N LEU A 20 -9.66 7.94 -8.56
CA LEU A 20 -10.90 7.89 -9.34
C LEU A 20 -12.12 8.02 -8.43
N ALA A 21 -12.13 7.35 -7.30
CA ALA A 21 -13.22 7.46 -6.34
C ALA A 21 -13.33 8.89 -5.79
N LYS A 22 -12.20 9.53 -5.49
CA LYS A 22 -12.15 10.92 -5.06
C LYS A 22 -12.74 11.86 -6.11
N ALA A 23 -12.52 11.55 -7.40
CA ALA A 23 -13.05 12.34 -8.52
C ALA A 23 -14.53 12.11 -8.78
N GLY A 24 -15.17 11.19 -8.08
CA GLY A 24 -16.62 10.95 -8.17
C GLY A 24 -17.02 9.75 -8.98
N TYR A 25 -16.08 8.96 -9.48
CA TYR A 25 -16.39 7.74 -10.21
C TYR A 25 -16.77 6.61 -9.25
N LYS A 26 -17.63 5.72 -9.72
CA LYS A 26 -17.91 4.48 -9.01
C LYS A 26 -16.88 3.44 -9.46
N VAL A 27 -16.01 3.02 -8.54
CA VAL A 27 -14.86 2.17 -8.87
C VAL A 27 -15.05 0.76 -8.33
N LYS A 28 -14.73 -0.23 -9.17
CA LYS A 28 -14.69 -1.64 -8.79
C LYS A 28 -13.30 -2.17 -9.09
N ILE A 29 -12.69 -2.81 -8.11
CA ILE A 29 -11.36 -3.42 -8.25
C ILE A 29 -11.51 -4.92 -8.37
N LEU A 30 -10.86 -5.51 -9.37
CA LEU A 30 -10.81 -6.95 -9.58
C LEU A 30 -9.39 -7.44 -9.27
N GLU A 31 -9.27 -8.37 -8.35
CA GLU A 31 -7.99 -8.94 -7.92
C GLU A 31 -8.02 -10.46 -8.03
N LYS A 32 -7.01 -11.04 -8.70
CA LYS A 32 -6.92 -12.49 -8.91
C LYS A 32 -6.53 -13.26 -7.63
N ASN A 33 -5.89 -12.60 -6.68
CA ASN A 33 -5.46 -13.21 -5.43
C ASN A 33 -6.51 -13.00 -4.34
N THR A 34 -6.41 -13.77 -3.26
CA THR A 34 -7.36 -13.67 -2.14
C THR A 34 -7.14 -12.42 -1.28
N THR A 35 -5.97 -11.79 -1.38
CA THR A 35 -5.63 -10.58 -0.63
C THR A 35 -5.17 -9.48 -1.57
N THR A 36 -5.32 -8.22 -1.13
CA THR A 36 -4.85 -7.06 -1.86
C THR A 36 -3.37 -6.78 -1.56
N GLY A 37 -2.80 -5.82 -2.28
CA GLY A 37 -1.44 -5.33 -2.02
C GLY A 37 -0.40 -5.73 -3.05
N GLY A 38 -0.70 -6.69 -3.93
CA GLY A 38 0.23 -7.13 -4.95
C GLY A 38 1.53 -7.69 -4.35
N ARG A 39 2.66 -7.16 -4.80
CA ARG A 39 3.97 -7.59 -4.30
C ARG A 39 4.23 -7.18 -2.86
N ALA A 40 3.47 -6.24 -2.32
CA ALA A 40 3.61 -5.76 -0.95
C ALA A 40 2.65 -6.46 0.03
N ARG A 41 2.05 -7.59 -0.37
CA ARG A 41 1.18 -8.37 0.49
C ARG A 41 1.92 -8.96 1.67
N VAL A 42 1.15 -9.37 2.66
CA VAL A 42 1.68 -10.15 3.77
C VAL A 42 1.22 -11.61 3.65
N PHE A 43 1.98 -12.49 4.24
CA PHE A 43 1.66 -13.91 4.35
C PHE A 43 1.62 -14.28 5.82
N LYS A 44 0.55 -14.93 6.24
CA LYS A 44 0.37 -15.35 7.64
C LYS A 44 0.27 -16.86 7.72
N ALA A 45 1.08 -17.45 8.60
CA ALA A 45 1.06 -18.88 8.85
C ALA A 45 1.50 -19.18 10.28
N LYS A 46 0.81 -20.09 10.96
CA LYS A 46 1.16 -20.59 12.30
C LYS A 46 1.39 -19.48 13.31
N GLY A 47 0.59 -18.39 13.24
CA GLY A 47 0.72 -17.27 14.15
C GLY A 47 1.78 -16.24 13.78
N TYR A 48 2.52 -16.47 12.69
CA TYR A 48 3.54 -15.54 12.21
C TYR A 48 3.05 -14.75 11.01
N THR A 49 3.57 -13.52 10.85
CA THR A 49 3.28 -12.67 9.71
C THR A 49 4.58 -12.39 8.96
N PHE A 50 4.56 -12.60 7.65
CA PHE A 50 5.70 -12.37 6.78
C PHE A 50 5.32 -11.39 5.67
N ASP A 51 6.23 -10.48 5.37
CA ASP A 51 6.11 -9.64 4.17
C ASP A 51 6.49 -10.48 2.95
N MET A 52 5.67 -10.41 1.91
CA MET A 52 5.87 -11.20 0.69
C MET A 52 6.71 -10.47 -0.36
N GLY A 53 7.25 -9.33 -0.03
CA GLY A 53 7.98 -8.53 -1.00
C GLY A 53 8.94 -7.56 -0.32
N PRO A 54 8.83 -6.26 -0.63
CA PRO A 54 9.79 -5.28 -0.16
C PRO A 54 9.91 -5.25 1.37
N SER A 55 11.14 -5.19 1.86
CA SER A 55 11.42 -5.07 3.29
C SER A 55 11.95 -3.69 3.66
N TRP A 56 12.17 -2.82 2.68
CA TRP A 56 12.65 -1.45 2.87
C TRP A 56 11.52 -0.46 2.60
N TYR A 57 11.41 0.55 3.46
CA TYR A 57 10.47 1.65 3.28
C TYR A 57 11.21 2.83 2.68
N TRP A 58 11.15 2.93 1.36
CA TRP A 58 11.84 3.98 0.61
C TRP A 58 10.92 5.17 0.36
N MET A 59 11.50 6.36 0.29
CA MET A 59 10.80 7.58 -0.11
C MET A 59 9.52 7.82 0.71
N PRO A 60 9.64 7.96 2.04
CA PRO A 60 8.46 8.15 2.90
C PRO A 60 7.62 9.38 2.51
N GLU A 61 8.23 10.41 1.92
CA GLU A 61 7.54 11.62 1.49
C GLU A 61 6.51 11.34 0.39
N ILE A 62 6.73 10.35 -0.46
CA ILE A 62 5.76 9.99 -1.50
C ILE A 62 4.49 9.41 -0.88
N PHE A 63 4.63 8.54 0.12
CA PHE A 63 3.49 8.00 0.85
C PHE A 63 2.75 9.09 1.60
N GLU A 64 3.47 10.00 2.25
CA GLU A 64 2.85 11.12 2.97
C GLU A 64 2.06 12.00 2.01
N ASN A 65 2.62 12.34 0.86
CA ASN A 65 1.94 13.15 -0.14
C ASN A 65 0.69 12.46 -0.67
N PHE A 66 0.74 11.14 -0.87
CA PHE A 66 -0.43 10.38 -1.31
C PHE A 66 -1.58 10.49 -0.29
N PHE A 67 -1.30 10.23 0.99
CA PHE A 67 -2.34 10.27 2.01
C PHE A 67 -2.87 11.69 2.23
N ASN A 68 -2.01 12.72 2.08
CA ASN A 68 -2.43 14.10 2.21
C ASN A 68 -3.48 14.50 1.16
N GLU A 69 -3.46 13.88 -0.01
CA GLU A 69 -4.48 14.12 -1.05
C GLU A 69 -5.87 13.67 -0.60
N PHE A 70 -5.96 12.81 0.41
CA PHE A 70 -7.21 12.29 0.96
C PHE A 70 -7.49 12.83 2.37
N ASN A 71 -6.84 13.92 2.77
CA ASN A 71 -6.97 14.55 4.09
C ASN A 71 -6.50 13.64 5.23
N HIS A 72 -5.51 12.82 4.96
CA HIS A 72 -4.88 11.94 5.94
C HIS A 72 -3.37 12.13 5.95
N CYS A 73 -2.73 11.57 6.96
CA CYS A 73 -1.29 11.47 7.02
C CYS A 73 -0.90 10.02 7.35
N THR A 74 0.35 9.66 7.15
CA THR A 74 0.79 8.27 7.39
C THR A 74 0.56 7.85 8.84
N ASP A 75 0.66 8.77 9.80
CA ASP A 75 0.44 8.48 11.21
C ASP A 75 -0.99 8.03 11.51
N ASP A 76 -1.96 8.34 10.65
CA ASP A 76 -3.33 7.86 10.80
C ASP A 76 -3.44 6.34 10.63
N PHE A 77 -2.48 5.73 9.95
CA PHE A 77 -2.52 4.32 9.59
C PHE A 77 -1.42 3.48 10.22
N TYR A 78 -0.22 4.06 10.38
CA TYR A 78 0.91 3.36 10.95
C TYR A 78 1.93 4.36 11.49
N LYS A 79 2.79 3.86 12.39
CA LYS A 79 3.89 4.65 12.93
C LYS A 79 5.18 4.24 12.25
N LEU A 80 5.86 5.21 11.65
CA LEU A 80 7.12 4.99 10.96
C LEU A 80 8.29 5.30 11.89
N ILE A 81 9.20 4.32 12.03
CA ILE A 81 10.39 4.47 12.85
C ILE A 81 11.60 4.25 11.94
N GLN A 82 12.48 5.27 11.88
CA GLN A 82 13.72 5.12 11.13
C GLN A 82 14.71 4.30 11.94
N LEU A 83 15.20 3.22 11.33
CA LEU A 83 16.17 2.35 11.97
C LEU A 83 17.58 2.91 11.85
N ASP A 84 18.37 2.80 12.91
CA ASP A 84 19.76 3.21 12.93
C ASP A 84 20.59 2.17 13.71
N PRO A 85 21.41 1.36 13.04
CA PRO A 85 21.61 1.31 11.59
C PRO A 85 20.42 0.68 10.86
N GLY A 86 20.24 1.05 9.57
CA GLY A 86 19.18 0.49 8.74
C GLY A 86 19.38 -0.99 8.45
N PHE A 87 20.63 -1.43 8.39
CA PHE A 87 20.98 -2.84 8.25
C PHE A 87 22.37 -3.08 8.87
N LYS A 88 22.67 -4.36 9.08
CA LYS A 88 23.97 -4.75 9.63
C LYS A 88 24.42 -6.04 8.96
N ILE A 89 25.69 -6.09 8.55
CA ILE A 89 26.31 -7.28 7.98
C ILE A 89 27.28 -7.83 9.02
N ILE A 90 27.12 -9.09 9.36
CA ILE A 90 27.97 -9.78 10.35
C ILE A 90 28.79 -10.84 9.63
N PHE A 91 30.09 -10.76 9.80
CA PHE A 91 31.03 -11.71 9.17
C PHE A 91 31.43 -12.81 10.17
#